data_4758442c29899481a263c5f2e79acf49
#
_entry.id   4758442c29899481a263c5f2e79acf49
#
_cell.length_a   1.000
_cell.length_b   1.000
_cell.length_c   1.000
_cell.angle_alpha   90.00
_cell.angle_beta   90.00
_cell.angle_gamma   90.00
#
_symmetry.space_group_name_H-M   'P 1'
#
loop_
_entity.id
_entity.type
_entity.pdbx_description
1 polymer ?
#
loop_
_entity_poly.entity_id
_entity_poly.type
_entity_poly.pdbx_seq_one_letter_code
_entity_poly.pdbx_strand_id
1 'polypeptide(L)'
;MAMDMVPRISRAQSLDALSSMANIGGYRAVVEAAHQFGRFFTGQITAAGKVPPAKVLVIGAGVAGLAAIGTAGSLGAIVRAFDTRLEVAEQIESMGGQFLKLDFGNEEGGSSDGYAKTMSDEFIAAEMALFAEQAKEVDIIITTALIPGRPAPKLITKAMVDSMKSGSVIVDLAAATGGNCEYTQSGELFVTPNGVKVIGYTDLPGRLPAQSSQLYGTNLVNLMKLMCKEKDGTASINFDDVVMRNMTVIKEGEVTFPPPPISVSAAPAKPAAKIAPKDTTPKAPSKLKYVLAALGVAGFAAVASVAPPEFLSH
;
A
#
# COMPACT_ATOMS: atom_id res chain seq x y z
N MET A 1 -15.76 14.70 -19.93
CA MET A 1 -14.66 13.74 -19.65
C MET A 1 -14.95 13.04 -18.33
N ALA A 2 -14.43 11.83 -18.12
CA ALA A 2 -14.64 11.05 -16.89
C ALA A 2 -13.28 10.67 -16.27
N MET A 3 -13.09 11.03 -15.00
CA MET A 3 -11.81 10.79 -14.29
C MET A 3 -11.56 9.33 -13.98
N ASP A 4 -12.59 8.52 -13.90
CA ASP A 4 -12.51 7.06 -13.73
C ASP A 4 -12.09 6.31 -15.02
N MET A 5 -12.07 7.03 -16.16
CA MET A 5 -11.65 6.52 -17.47
C MET A 5 -10.18 6.80 -17.80
N VAL A 6 -9.37 7.24 -16.84
CA VAL A 6 -7.93 7.41 -17.03
C VAL A 6 -7.29 6.05 -17.37
N PRO A 7 -6.59 5.93 -18.52
CA PRO A 7 -6.00 4.66 -18.90
C PRO A 7 -4.82 4.30 -17.99
N ARG A 8 -4.67 3.00 -17.69
CA ARG A 8 -3.59 2.47 -16.84
C ARG A 8 -2.27 2.36 -17.60
N ILE A 9 -1.72 3.50 -17.99
CA ILE A 9 -0.40 3.62 -18.64
C ILE A 9 0.48 4.58 -17.86
N SER A 10 1.79 4.39 -17.91
CA SER A 10 2.77 5.17 -17.12
C SER A 10 2.62 6.68 -17.32
N ARG A 11 2.32 7.13 -18.53
CA ARG A 11 2.14 8.56 -18.86
C ARG A 11 0.90 9.18 -18.19
N ALA A 12 -0.13 8.38 -17.91
CA ALA A 12 -1.38 8.85 -17.30
C ALA A 12 -1.39 8.74 -15.77
N GLN A 13 -0.36 8.18 -15.16
CA GLN A 13 -0.32 7.89 -13.73
C GLN A 13 -0.59 9.12 -12.85
N SER A 14 -0.13 10.30 -13.24
CA SER A 14 -0.35 11.55 -12.50
C SER A 14 -1.81 12.05 -12.53
N LEU A 15 -2.64 11.50 -13.43
CA LEU A 15 -4.07 11.79 -13.56
C LEU A 15 -4.93 10.72 -12.88
N ASP A 16 -4.35 9.58 -12.50
CA ASP A 16 -5.08 8.41 -12.01
C ASP A 16 -5.62 8.63 -10.59
N ALA A 17 -6.86 9.12 -10.53
CA ALA A 17 -7.59 9.35 -9.29
C ALA A 17 -7.89 8.04 -8.54
N LEU A 18 -8.10 6.93 -9.26
CA LEU A 18 -8.33 5.62 -8.65
C LEU A 18 -7.09 5.16 -7.87
N SER A 19 -5.90 5.29 -8.46
CA SER A 19 -4.65 4.97 -7.76
C SER A 19 -4.39 5.91 -6.58
N SER A 20 -4.69 7.22 -6.73
CA SER A 20 -4.56 8.17 -5.61
C SER A 20 -5.45 7.79 -4.44
N MET A 21 -6.72 7.45 -4.70
CA MET A 21 -7.66 7.04 -3.66
C MET A 21 -7.36 5.66 -3.10
N ALA A 22 -6.90 4.73 -3.93
CA ALA A 22 -6.48 3.40 -3.49
C ALA A 22 -5.31 3.45 -2.50
N ASN A 23 -4.34 4.33 -2.72
CA ASN A 23 -3.22 4.54 -1.79
C ASN A 23 -3.73 5.01 -0.41
N ILE A 24 -4.62 6.02 -0.40
CA ILE A 24 -5.24 6.51 0.84
C ILE A 24 -6.06 5.40 1.51
N GLY A 25 -6.81 4.63 0.72
CA GLY A 25 -7.61 3.50 1.21
C GLY A 25 -6.76 2.46 1.92
N GLY A 26 -5.61 2.08 1.34
CA GLY A 26 -4.66 1.15 1.96
C GLY A 26 -4.06 1.67 3.26
N TYR A 27 -3.62 2.93 3.28
CA TYR A 27 -3.16 3.59 4.50
C TYR A 27 -4.26 3.60 5.58
N ARG A 28 -5.45 4.07 5.22
CA ARG A 28 -6.56 4.20 6.16
C ARG A 28 -7.04 2.85 6.69
N ALA A 29 -6.99 1.80 5.90
CA ALA A 29 -7.31 0.44 6.33
C ALA A 29 -6.46 0.01 7.53
N VAL A 30 -5.15 0.29 7.50
CA VAL A 30 -4.25 -0.02 8.61
C VAL A 30 -4.58 0.81 9.84
N VAL A 31 -4.90 2.09 9.67
CA VAL A 31 -5.29 2.98 10.78
C VAL A 31 -6.60 2.51 11.43
N GLU A 32 -7.60 2.11 10.64
CA GLU A 32 -8.85 1.55 11.16
C GLU A 32 -8.59 0.21 11.88
N ALA A 33 -7.74 -0.65 11.31
CA ALA A 33 -7.35 -1.89 11.97
C ALA A 33 -6.67 -1.62 13.31
N ALA A 34 -5.74 -0.67 13.37
CA ALA A 34 -5.04 -0.30 14.60
C ALA A 34 -5.99 0.23 15.66
N HIS A 35 -6.96 1.06 15.26
CA HIS A 35 -7.98 1.59 16.17
C HIS A 35 -8.85 0.47 16.79
N GLN A 36 -9.21 -0.54 16.00
CA GLN A 36 -10.09 -1.63 16.44
C GLN A 36 -9.34 -2.78 17.12
N PHE A 37 -8.04 -2.92 16.89
CA PHE A 37 -7.25 -4.07 17.37
C PHE A 37 -7.09 -4.10 18.89
N GLY A 38 -6.95 -2.93 19.52
CA GLY A 38 -6.85 -2.82 20.98
C GLY A 38 -5.53 -3.36 21.56
N ARG A 39 -4.54 -3.65 20.72
CA ARG A 39 -3.18 -4.10 21.09
C ARG A 39 -2.12 -3.32 20.33
N PHE A 40 -0.85 -3.45 20.74
CA PHE A 40 0.27 -2.81 20.03
C PHE A 40 0.49 -3.41 18.64
N PHE A 41 0.81 -2.55 17.68
CA PHE A 41 1.34 -2.98 16.38
C PHE A 41 2.82 -3.32 16.48
N THR A 42 3.60 -2.46 17.10
CA THR A 42 5.04 -2.69 17.31
C THR A 42 5.29 -3.56 18.54
N GLY A 43 6.42 -4.27 18.54
CA GLY A 43 6.89 -4.90 19.75
C GLY A 43 7.20 -3.87 20.84
N GLN A 44 6.88 -4.20 22.09
CA GLN A 44 7.11 -3.32 23.24
C GLN A 44 7.89 -4.03 24.34
N ILE A 45 8.74 -3.28 25.01
CA ILE A 45 9.40 -3.70 26.26
C ILE A 45 8.86 -2.79 27.36
N THR A 46 8.16 -3.37 28.31
CA THR A 46 7.53 -2.66 29.42
C THR A 46 8.08 -3.11 30.77
N ALA A 47 7.78 -2.38 31.83
CA ALA A 47 8.12 -2.83 33.19
C ALA A 47 7.49 -4.20 33.55
N ALA A 48 6.34 -4.54 32.91
CA ALA A 48 5.66 -5.81 33.11
C ALA A 48 6.11 -6.93 32.15
N GLY A 49 7.08 -6.65 31.26
CA GLY A 49 7.62 -7.64 30.33
C GLY A 49 7.55 -7.24 28.87
N LYS A 50 7.82 -8.20 27.99
CA LYS A 50 7.88 -8.02 26.53
C LYS A 50 6.53 -8.35 25.91
N VAL A 51 6.09 -7.50 24.95
CA VAL A 51 4.91 -7.74 24.11
C VAL A 51 5.42 -7.90 22.68
N PRO A 52 5.10 -9.01 21.99
CA PRO A 52 5.52 -9.20 20.61
C PRO A 52 4.76 -8.25 19.66
N PRO A 53 5.32 -7.93 18.49
CA PRO A 53 4.62 -7.15 17.48
C PRO A 53 3.43 -7.90 16.89
N ALA A 54 2.42 -7.15 16.41
CA ALA A 54 1.30 -7.72 15.68
C ALA A 54 1.77 -8.33 14.34
N LYS A 55 1.08 -9.39 13.91
CA LYS A 55 1.27 -10.02 12.61
C LYS A 55 0.15 -9.60 11.68
N VAL A 56 0.48 -9.00 10.55
CA VAL A 56 -0.46 -8.50 9.54
C VAL A 56 -0.30 -9.29 8.25
N LEU A 57 -1.39 -9.82 7.73
CA LEU A 57 -1.46 -10.39 6.38
C LEU A 57 -2.15 -9.39 5.45
N VAL A 58 -1.51 -9.05 4.34
CA VAL A 58 -2.10 -8.25 3.26
C VAL A 58 -2.31 -9.15 2.04
N ILE A 59 -3.54 -9.25 1.56
CA ILE A 59 -3.90 -10.03 0.37
C ILE A 59 -4.18 -9.08 -0.79
N GLY A 60 -3.33 -9.14 -1.79
CA GLY A 60 -3.25 -8.22 -2.92
C GLY A 60 -2.18 -7.14 -2.71
N ALA A 61 -1.25 -7.02 -3.68
CA ALA A 61 -0.17 -6.05 -3.68
C ALA A 61 -0.32 -5.01 -4.81
N GLY A 62 -1.55 -4.58 -5.06
CA GLY A 62 -1.84 -3.37 -5.85
C GLY A 62 -1.50 -2.10 -5.04
N VAL A 63 -1.91 -0.94 -5.55
CA VAL A 63 -1.63 0.35 -4.90
C VAL A 63 -2.10 0.38 -3.44
N ALA A 64 -3.32 -0.09 -3.16
CA ALA A 64 -3.85 -0.15 -1.80
C ALA A 64 -3.08 -1.13 -0.92
N GLY A 65 -2.77 -2.32 -1.44
CA GLY A 65 -2.03 -3.34 -0.69
C GLY A 65 -0.62 -2.88 -0.34
N LEU A 66 0.13 -2.31 -1.29
CA LEU A 66 1.46 -1.77 -1.04
C LEU A 66 1.43 -0.63 -0.01
N ALA A 67 0.43 0.26 -0.08
CA ALA A 67 0.25 1.31 0.92
C ALA A 67 -0.04 0.71 2.32
N ALA A 68 -0.84 -0.35 2.39
CA ALA A 68 -1.12 -1.05 3.65
C ALA A 68 0.14 -1.74 4.20
N ILE A 69 0.93 -2.40 3.35
CA ILE A 69 2.20 -3.05 3.74
C ILE A 69 3.15 -2.02 4.36
N GLY A 70 3.41 -0.91 3.65
CA GLY A 70 4.31 0.13 4.13
C GLY A 70 3.82 0.79 5.43
N THR A 71 2.51 1.03 5.54
CA THR A 71 1.92 1.62 6.74
C THR A 71 2.00 0.68 7.94
N ALA A 72 1.63 -0.59 7.79
CA ALA A 72 1.70 -1.58 8.86
C ALA A 72 3.14 -1.82 9.33
N GLY A 73 4.10 -1.88 8.38
CA GLY A 73 5.52 -1.97 8.67
C GLY A 73 6.04 -0.74 9.42
N SER A 74 5.60 0.48 9.03
CA SER A 74 5.95 1.73 9.73
C SER A 74 5.40 1.80 11.15
N LEU A 75 4.27 1.14 11.42
CA LEU A 75 3.74 0.97 12.77
C LEU A 75 4.45 -0.15 13.57
N GLY A 76 5.43 -0.84 12.97
CA GLY A 76 6.25 -1.84 13.62
C GLY A 76 5.65 -3.25 13.66
N ALA A 77 4.64 -3.53 12.85
CA ALA A 77 4.08 -4.88 12.69
C ALA A 77 5.00 -5.78 11.84
N ILE A 78 4.89 -7.09 12.04
CA ILE A 78 5.43 -8.10 11.12
C ILE A 78 4.43 -8.26 9.99
N VAL A 79 4.82 -7.86 8.77
CA VAL A 79 3.92 -7.85 7.61
C VAL A 79 4.25 -9.01 6.68
N ARG A 80 3.24 -9.80 6.37
CA ARG A 80 3.23 -10.81 5.32
C ARG A 80 2.29 -10.36 4.21
N ALA A 81 2.63 -10.63 2.97
CA ALA A 81 1.77 -10.27 1.85
C ALA A 81 1.73 -11.37 0.80
N PHE A 82 0.58 -11.50 0.16
CA PHE A 82 0.36 -12.41 -0.94
C PHE A 82 -0.22 -11.67 -2.15
N ASP A 83 0.25 -12.03 -3.34
CA ASP A 83 -0.34 -11.64 -4.62
C ASP A 83 -0.11 -12.76 -5.63
N THR A 84 -1.04 -12.96 -6.55
CA THR A 84 -0.92 -13.96 -7.61
C THR A 84 0.16 -13.60 -8.63
N ARG A 85 0.55 -12.33 -8.71
CA ARG A 85 1.57 -11.80 -9.61
C ARG A 85 2.94 -11.87 -8.94
N LEU A 86 3.82 -12.71 -9.44
CA LEU A 86 5.16 -12.90 -8.86
C LEU A 86 6.06 -11.67 -9.02
N GLU A 87 5.83 -10.85 -10.05
CA GLU A 87 6.60 -9.63 -10.31
C GLU A 87 6.48 -8.56 -9.21
N VAL A 88 5.47 -8.65 -8.34
CA VAL A 88 5.30 -7.70 -7.22
C VAL A 88 6.10 -8.08 -5.96
N ALA A 89 6.73 -9.26 -5.95
CA ALA A 89 7.49 -9.73 -4.79
C ALA A 89 8.58 -8.74 -4.36
N GLU A 90 9.39 -8.24 -5.31
CA GLU A 90 10.42 -7.25 -5.02
C GLU A 90 9.85 -5.95 -4.41
N GLN A 91 8.65 -5.54 -4.86
CA GLN A 91 7.99 -4.34 -4.32
C GLN A 91 7.55 -4.56 -2.87
N ILE A 92 6.98 -5.73 -2.56
CA ILE A 92 6.58 -6.11 -1.20
C ILE A 92 7.80 -6.13 -0.27
N GLU A 93 8.88 -6.77 -0.70
CA GLU A 93 10.12 -6.88 0.09
C GLU A 93 10.80 -5.52 0.29
N SER A 94 10.79 -4.66 -0.73
CA SER A 94 11.33 -3.30 -0.63
C SER A 94 10.59 -2.43 0.39
N MET A 95 9.34 -2.75 0.67
CA MET A 95 8.52 -2.09 1.68
C MET A 95 8.59 -2.77 3.06
N GLY A 96 9.46 -3.76 3.21
CA GLY A 96 9.67 -4.48 4.46
C GLY A 96 8.66 -5.59 4.76
N GLY A 97 7.83 -5.96 3.78
CA GLY A 97 6.92 -7.10 3.87
C GLY A 97 7.60 -8.41 3.47
N GLN A 98 7.13 -9.52 4.02
CA GLN A 98 7.51 -10.87 3.59
C GLN A 98 6.53 -11.34 2.51
N PHE A 99 7.03 -11.61 1.29
CA PHE A 99 6.20 -12.18 0.24
C PHE A 99 5.94 -13.67 0.53
N LEU A 100 4.66 -14.06 0.52
CA LEU A 100 4.24 -15.44 0.66
C LEU A 100 4.11 -16.05 -0.75
N LYS A 101 5.04 -16.91 -1.11
CA LYS A 101 5.05 -17.58 -2.40
C LYS A 101 4.33 -18.92 -2.30
N LEU A 102 3.39 -19.18 -3.23
CA LEU A 102 2.91 -20.53 -3.49
C LEU A 102 3.92 -21.24 -4.38
N ASP A 103 4.34 -22.44 -3.99
CA ASP A 103 5.18 -23.31 -4.82
C ASP A 103 4.24 -24.09 -5.77
N PHE A 104 3.79 -23.44 -6.83
CA PHE A 104 2.78 -23.95 -7.75
C PHE A 104 3.21 -23.80 -9.21
N GLY A 105 4.28 -24.51 -9.59
CA GLY A 105 4.76 -24.52 -10.98
C GLY A 105 5.04 -23.13 -11.57
N ASN A 106 4.79 -22.95 -12.88
CA ASN A 106 5.01 -21.71 -13.62
C ASN A 106 3.73 -20.92 -13.91
N GLU A 107 2.67 -21.05 -13.11
CA GLU A 107 1.48 -20.23 -13.30
C GLU A 107 1.75 -18.80 -12.86
N GLU A 108 1.77 -17.87 -13.82
CA GLU A 108 1.88 -16.44 -13.58
C GLU A 108 0.49 -15.79 -13.54
N GLY A 109 0.17 -15.09 -12.45
CA GLY A 109 -1.13 -14.49 -12.20
C GLY A 109 -1.35 -13.10 -12.81
N GLY A 110 -0.41 -12.58 -13.60
CA GLY A 110 -0.52 -11.26 -14.22
C GLY A 110 -1.34 -11.26 -15.51
N SER A 111 -2.18 -10.24 -15.72
CA SER A 111 -2.83 -9.96 -17.00
C SER A 111 -2.34 -8.65 -17.60
N SER A 112 -2.57 -8.43 -18.90
CA SER A 112 -2.11 -7.25 -19.64
C SER A 112 -2.76 -5.93 -19.18
N ASP A 113 -3.84 -5.99 -18.42
CA ASP A 113 -4.58 -4.84 -17.88
C ASP A 113 -4.16 -4.48 -16.44
N GLY A 114 -3.16 -5.17 -15.88
CA GLY A 114 -2.65 -4.93 -14.52
C GLY A 114 -3.49 -5.53 -13.39
N TYR A 115 -4.50 -6.34 -13.71
CA TYR A 115 -5.27 -7.12 -12.75
C TYR A 115 -4.78 -8.57 -12.67
N ALA A 116 -5.21 -9.28 -11.62
CA ALA A 116 -4.93 -10.70 -11.51
C ALA A 116 -5.70 -11.49 -12.58
N LYS A 117 -5.02 -12.47 -13.18
CA LYS A 117 -5.62 -13.43 -14.13
C LYS A 117 -6.45 -14.44 -13.36
N THR A 118 -7.46 -15.03 -14.01
CA THR A 118 -8.16 -16.21 -13.47
C THR A 118 -7.18 -17.39 -13.43
N MET A 119 -6.94 -17.93 -12.25
CA MET A 119 -6.04 -19.04 -11.99
C MET A 119 -6.74 -20.38 -12.11
N SER A 120 -5.98 -21.48 -12.15
CA SER A 120 -6.53 -22.83 -12.13
C SER A 120 -7.23 -23.15 -10.81
N ASP A 121 -8.14 -24.13 -10.81
CA ASP A 121 -8.84 -24.57 -9.59
C ASP A 121 -7.86 -25.12 -8.55
N GLU A 122 -6.79 -25.79 -9.00
CA GLU A 122 -5.74 -26.31 -8.14
C GLU A 122 -4.94 -25.18 -7.49
N PHE A 123 -4.63 -24.11 -8.23
CA PHE A 123 -3.98 -22.92 -7.67
C PHE A 123 -4.87 -22.26 -6.62
N ILE A 124 -6.16 -22.07 -6.92
CA ILE A 124 -7.12 -21.49 -5.98
C ILE A 124 -7.21 -22.33 -4.70
N ALA A 125 -7.22 -23.67 -4.82
CA ALA A 125 -7.23 -24.54 -3.65
C ALA A 125 -5.96 -24.38 -2.79
N ALA A 126 -4.80 -24.28 -3.40
CA ALA A 126 -3.53 -24.04 -2.71
C ALA A 126 -3.48 -22.66 -2.05
N GLU A 127 -3.98 -21.63 -2.72
CA GLU A 127 -4.12 -20.26 -2.19
C GLU A 127 -5.03 -20.24 -0.96
N MET A 128 -6.19 -20.88 -1.03
CA MET A 128 -7.14 -20.98 0.08
C MET A 128 -6.55 -21.74 1.26
N ALA A 129 -5.77 -22.79 1.02
CA ALA A 129 -5.06 -23.53 2.07
C ALA A 129 -4.01 -22.64 2.75
N LEU A 130 -3.25 -21.85 1.98
CA LEU A 130 -2.30 -20.89 2.51
C LEU A 130 -3.01 -19.86 3.43
N PHE A 131 -4.13 -19.28 2.98
CA PHE A 131 -4.87 -18.32 3.78
C PHE A 131 -5.46 -18.94 5.05
N ALA A 132 -5.89 -20.18 5.00
CA ALA A 132 -6.37 -20.90 6.19
C ALA A 132 -5.28 -21.10 7.24
N GLU A 133 -4.04 -21.41 6.83
CA GLU A 133 -2.90 -21.50 7.75
C GLU A 133 -2.51 -20.12 8.29
N GLN A 134 -2.46 -19.10 7.44
CA GLN A 134 -2.14 -17.74 7.88
C GLN A 134 -3.19 -17.20 8.87
N ALA A 135 -4.48 -17.46 8.66
CA ALA A 135 -5.55 -17.01 9.56
C ALA A 135 -5.37 -17.47 11.01
N LYS A 136 -4.80 -18.64 11.23
CA LYS A 136 -4.49 -19.16 12.60
C LYS A 136 -3.39 -18.38 13.30
N GLU A 137 -2.49 -17.78 12.53
CA GLU A 137 -1.27 -17.15 13.07
C GLU A 137 -1.34 -15.64 13.19
N VAL A 138 -1.99 -14.98 12.18
CA VAL A 138 -1.99 -13.52 12.10
C VAL A 138 -3.02 -12.91 13.04
N ASP A 139 -2.81 -11.64 13.34
CA ASP A 139 -3.68 -10.84 14.18
C ASP A 139 -4.60 -9.94 13.34
N ILE A 140 -4.13 -9.56 12.15
CA ILE A 140 -4.84 -8.64 11.26
C ILE A 140 -4.75 -9.16 9.83
N ILE A 141 -5.88 -9.10 9.10
CA ILE A 141 -5.93 -9.38 7.66
C ILE A 141 -6.47 -8.15 6.93
N ILE A 142 -5.80 -7.73 5.87
CA ILE A 142 -6.26 -6.66 4.97
C ILE A 142 -6.40 -7.25 3.59
N THR A 143 -7.62 -7.22 3.03
CA THR A 143 -7.90 -7.74 1.70
C THR A 143 -8.15 -6.61 0.72
N THR A 144 -7.55 -6.73 -0.47
CA THR A 144 -7.62 -5.70 -1.51
C THR A 144 -7.98 -6.25 -2.90
N ALA A 145 -8.43 -7.51 -2.98
CA ALA A 145 -8.72 -8.16 -4.25
C ALA A 145 -10.06 -7.64 -4.82
N LEU A 146 -9.95 -6.71 -5.75
CA LEU A 146 -11.10 -6.09 -6.43
C LEU A 146 -10.97 -6.33 -7.93
N ILE A 147 -12.06 -6.84 -8.53
CA ILE A 147 -12.16 -7.02 -9.98
C ILE A 147 -13.20 -6.03 -10.49
N PRO A 148 -12.81 -5.03 -11.32
CA PRO A 148 -13.75 -4.04 -11.83
C PRO A 148 -14.93 -4.68 -12.56
N GLY A 149 -16.14 -4.21 -12.24
CA GLY A 149 -17.38 -4.67 -12.88
C GLY A 149 -17.83 -6.10 -12.53
N ARG A 150 -17.16 -6.76 -11.55
CA ARG A 150 -17.54 -8.11 -11.08
C ARG A 150 -17.61 -8.14 -9.54
N PRO A 151 -18.35 -9.09 -8.97
CA PRO A 151 -18.30 -9.37 -7.53
C PRO A 151 -16.88 -9.72 -7.09
N ALA A 152 -16.50 -9.26 -5.89
CA ALA A 152 -15.21 -9.59 -5.30
C ALA A 152 -15.09 -11.10 -5.03
N PRO A 153 -13.91 -11.70 -5.27
CA PRO A 153 -13.70 -13.12 -4.94
C PRO A 153 -13.73 -13.33 -3.43
N LYS A 154 -14.30 -14.45 -2.98
CA LYS A 154 -14.27 -14.84 -1.57
C LYS A 154 -12.97 -15.55 -1.25
N LEU A 155 -12.09 -14.85 -0.52
CA LEU A 155 -10.74 -15.31 -0.16
C LEU A 155 -10.65 -15.74 1.30
N ILE A 156 -11.47 -15.15 2.18
CA ILE A 156 -11.52 -15.45 3.61
C ILE A 156 -12.88 -16.01 3.95
N THR A 157 -12.92 -17.31 4.20
CA THR A 157 -14.13 -18.03 4.56
C THR A 157 -14.51 -17.84 6.02
N LYS A 158 -15.76 -18.15 6.38
CA LYS A 158 -16.20 -18.15 7.79
C LYS A 158 -15.31 -19.04 8.66
N ALA A 159 -14.96 -20.24 8.18
CA ALA A 159 -14.11 -21.17 8.91
C ALA A 159 -12.71 -20.60 9.19
N MET A 160 -12.14 -19.83 8.26
CA MET A 160 -10.88 -19.12 8.50
C MET A 160 -11.02 -18.06 9.59
N VAL A 161 -12.08 -17.25 9.51
CA VAL A 161 -12.36 -16.20 10.52
C VAL A 161 -12.60 -16.83 11.90
N ASP A 162 -13.35 -17.92 11.95
CA ASP A 162 -13.65 -18.64 13.19
C ASP A 162 -12.37 -19.27 13.82
N SER A 163 -11.34 -19.52 13.01
CA SER A 163 -10.02 -19.99 13.48
C SER A 163 -9.10 -18.87 14.00
N MET A 164 -9.43 -17.61 13.74
CA MET A 164 -8.62 -16.47 14.19
C MET A 164 -8.76 -16.24 15.69
N LYS A 165 -7.74 -15.62 16.27
CA LYS A 165 -7.75 -15.25 17.70
C LYS A 165 -8.82 -14.20 17.99
N SER A 166 -9.48 -14.29 19.12
CA SER A 166 -10.41 -13.26 19.58
C SER A 166 -9.72 -11.89 19.65
N GLY A 167 -10.40 -10.85 19.20
CA GLY A 167 -9.86 -9.50 19.08
C GLY A 167 -9.03 -9.24 17.82
N SER A 168 -8.85 -10.24 16.93
CA SER A 168 -8.29 -10.03 15.60
C SER A 168 -9.17 -9.12 14.75
N VAL A 169 -8.59 -8.51 13.73
CA VAL A 169 -9.27 -7.55 12.85
C VAL A 169 -9.08 -7.92 11.39
N ILE A 170 -10.16 -7.85 10.62
CA ILE A 170 -10.14 -7.95 9.16
C ILE A 170 -10.60 -6.62 8.59
N VAL A 171 -9.87 -6.05 7.63
CA VAL A 171 -10.33 -4.91 6.85
C VAL A 171 -10.47 -5.31 5.40
N ASP A 172 -11.68 -5.21 4.89
CA ASP A 172 -12.03 -5.64 3.54
C ASP A 172 -12.27 -4.44 2.63
N LEU A 173 -11.28 -4.12 1.78
CA LEU A 173 -11.38 -3.00 0.85
C LEU A 173 -12.30 -3.29 -0.34
N ALA A 174 -12.69 -4.54 -0.54
CA ALA A 174 -13.63 -4.94 -1.59
C ALA A 174 -15.10 -4.97 -1.12
N ALA A 175 -15.39 -4.44 0.06
CA ALA A 175 -16.72 -4.49 0.68
C ALA A 175 -17.85 -3.94 -0.21
N ALA A 176 -17.58 -2.90 -1.01
CA ALA A 176 -18.56 -2.31 -1.94
C ALA A 176 -19.01 -3.27 -3.04
N THR A 177 -18.20 -4.27 -3.39
CA THR A 177 -18.47 -5.26 -4.44
C THR A 177 -18.74 -6.66 -3.87
N GLY A 178 -19.21 -6.73 -2.64
CA GLY A 178 -19.58 -7.97 -1.96
C GLY A 178 -18.53 -8.50 -0.97
N GLY A 179 -17.31 -7.94 -0.98
CA GLY A 179 -16.23 -8.26 -0.04
C GLY A 179 -15.48 -9.56 -0.32
N ASN A 180 -14.22 -9.58 0.10
CA ASN A 180 -13.35 -10.77 0.05
C ASN A 180 -13.56 -11.71 1.24
N CYS A 181 -14.11 -11.23 2.34
CA CYS A 181 -14.44 -12.03 3.52
C CYS A 181 -15.92 -12.35 3.57
N GLU A 182 -16.27 -13.58 3.91
CA GLU A 182 -17.66 -14.02 3.99
C GLU A 182 -18.48 -13.34 5.10
N TYR A 183 -17.83 -12.81 6.14
CA TYR A 183 -18.49 -12.04 7.20
C TYR A 183 -18.59 -10.54 6.89
N THR A 184 -18.04 -10.06 5.76
CA THR A 184 -18.08 -8.65 5.41
C THR A 184 -19.52 -8.15 5.25
N GLN A 185 -19.86 -7.10 5.97
CA GLN A 185 -21.07 -6.30 5.83
C GLN A 185 -20.69 -4.95 5.26
N SER A 186 -21.24 -4.63 4.08
CA SER A 186 -20.88 -3.40 3.36
C SER A 186 -21.28 -2.16 4.15
N GLY A 187 -20.33 -1.25 4.37
CA GLY A 187 -20.51 -0.01 5.12
C GLY A 187 -20.36 -0.13 6.63
N GLU A 188 -20.23 -1.34 7.19
CA GLU A 188 -20.33 -1.59 8.62
C GLU A 188 -19.06 -2.21 9.23
N LEU A 189 -18.97 -2.14 10.54
CA LEU A 189 -18.09 -2.96 11.36
C LEU A 189 -18.95 -4.08 11.98
N PHE A 190 -18.63 -5.31 11.64
CA PHE A 190 -19.28 -6.50 12.19
C PHE A 190 -18.36 -7.22 13.18
N VAL A 191 -18.90 -7.64 14.31
CA VAL A 191 -18.17 -8.44 15.31
C VAL A 191 -18.72 -9.85 15.29
N THR A 192 -17.85 -10.81 15.00
CA THR A 192 -18.21 -12.23 14.93
C THR A 192 -18.41 -12.84 16.32
N PRO A 193 -19.09 -14.00 16.45
CA PRO A 193 -19.29 -14.64 17.75
C PRO A 193 -18.00 -14.98 18.52
N ASN A 194 -16.89 -15.26 17.81
CA ASN A 194 -15.56 -15.48 18.41
C ASN A 194 -14.77 -14.19 18.69
N GLY A 195 -15.40 -13.01 18.46
CA GLY A 195 -14.82 -11.71 18.80
C GLY A 195 -13.87 -11.13 17.75
N VAL A 196 -13.86 -11.65 16.50
CA VAL A 196 -13.12 -11.06 15.38
C VAL A 196 -13.93 -9.88 14.83
N LYS A 197 -13.25 -8.76 14.57
CA LYS A 197 -13.87 -7.55 14.03
C LYS A 197 -13.64 -7.49 12.52
N VAL A 198 -14.70 -7.43 11.74
CA VAL A 198 -14.66 -7.34 10.28
C VAL A 198 -15.13 -5.95 9.86
N ILE A 199 -14.23 -5.17 9.29
CA ILE A 199 -14.45 -3.79 8.85
C ILE A 199 -14.76 -3.82 7.36
N GLY A 200 -16.00 -3.50 6.99
CA GLY A 200 -16.48 -3.43 5.61
C GLY A 200 -16.73 -1.99 5.12
N TYR A 201 -16.00 -1.00 5.63
CA TYR A 201 -16.20 0.40 5.23
C TYR A 201 -15.93 0.61 3.74
N THR A 202 -16.88 1.22 3.04
CA THR A 202 -16.86 1.41 1.58
C THR A 202 -16.17 2.69 1.15
N ASP A 203 -15.95 3.64 2.06
CA ASP A 203 -15.34 4.94 1.80
C ASP A 203 -14.18 5.22 2.77
N LEU A 204 -13.12 4.43 2.67
CA LEU A 204 -11.90 4.67 3.44
C LEU A 204 -11.18 5.98 3.04
N PRO A 205 -11.11 6.38 1.75
CA PRO A 205 -10.55 7.67 1.37
C PRO A 205 -11.30 8.87 1.96
N GLY A 206 -12.63 8.82 2.05
CA GLY A 206 -13.44 9.88 2.65
C GLY A 206 -13.17 10.08 4.14
N ARG A 207 -12.59 9.08 4.81
CA ARG A 207 -12.14 9.18 6.22
C ARG A 207 -10.78 9.88 6.38
N LEU A 208 -10.18 10.36 5.28
CA LEU A 208 -9.02 11.24 5.20
C LEU A 208 -9.31 12.41 4.25
N PRO A 209 -10.31 13.27 4.54
CA PRO A 209 -10.88 14.19 3.57
C PRO A 209 -9.88 15.23 3.04
N ALA A 210 -8.98 15.72 3.88
CA ALA A 210 -7.97 16.70 3.49
C ALA A 210 -7.02 16.14 2.42
N GLN A 211 -6.44 14.96 2.66
CA GLN A 211 -5.54 14.30 1.71
C GLN A 211 -6.26 13.88 0.43
N SER A 212 -7.47 13.33 0.56
CA SER A 212 -8.26 12.90 -0.58
C SER A 212 -8.60 14.07 -1.50
N SER A 213 -9.07 15.19 -0.94
CA SER A 213 -9.35 16.41 -1.71
C SER A 213 -8.09 16.97 -2.38
N GLN A 214 -6.97 17.02 -1.64
CA GLN A 214 -5.71 17.54 -2.17
C GLN A 214 -5.20 16.69 -3.34
N LEU A 215 -5.16 15.36 -3.20
CA LEU A 215 -4.65 14.47 -4.24
C LEU A 215 -5.58 14.43 -5.45
N TYR A 216 -6.89 14.38 -5.23
CA TYR A 216 -7.85 14.45 -6.33
C TYR A 216 -7.77 15.79 -7.05
N GLY A 217 -7.67 16.90 -6.32
CA GLY A 217 -7.45 18.23 -6.90
C GLY A 217 -6.17 18.29 -7.73
N THR A 218 -5.09 17.63 -7.29
CA THR A 218 -3.84 17.52 -8.05
C THR A 218 -4.02 16.70 -9.33
N ASN A 219 -4.79 15.59 -9.30
CA ASN A 219 -5.12 14.85 -10.52
C ASN A 219 -5.87 15.73 -11.53
N LEU A 220 -6.84 16.53 -11.06
CA LEU A 220 -7.58 17.48 -11.92
C LEU A 220 -6.66 18.58 -12.49
N VAL A 221 -5.78 19.15 -11.69
CA VAL A 221 -4.78 20.14 -12.16
C VAL A 221 -3.87 19.54 -13.22
N ASN A 222 -3.46 18.28 -13.07
CA ASN A 222 -2.65 17.60 -14.07
C ASN A 222 -3.44 17.35 -15.38
N LEU A 223 -4.73 17.04 -15.30
CA LEU A 223 -5.60 16.99 -16.48
C LEU A 223 -5.70 18.36 -17.17
N MET A 224 -5.90 19.43 -16.39
CA MET A 224 -5.92 20.78 -16.96
C MET A 224 -4.61 21.16 -17.65
N LYS A 225 -3.47 20.80 -17.07
CA LYS A 225 -2.15 20.99 -17.72
C LYS A 225 -2.02 20.25 -19.04
N LEU A 226 -2.63 19.06 -19.14
CA LEU A 226 -2.64 18.28 -20.38
C LEU A 226 -3.53 18.94 -21.45
N MET A 227 -4.67 19.50 -21.04
CA MET A 227 -5.64 20.17 -21.93
C MET A 227 -5.22 21.57 -22.36
N CYS A 228 -4.56 22.32 -21.48
CA CYS A 228 -4.19 23.72 -21.68
C CYS A 228 -2.67 23.87 -21.85
N LYS A 229 -2.09 23.19 -22.82
CA LYS A 229 -0.63 23.16 -23.07
C LYS A 229 -0.06 24.56 -23.34
N GLU A 230 -0.77 25.37 -24.12
CA GLU A 230 -0.32 26.71 -24.53
C GLU A 230 -0.52 27.77 -23.45
N LYS A 231 -1.23 27.45 -22.36
CA LYS A 231 -1.51 28.36 -21.22
C LYS A 231 -2.21 29.67 -21.62
N ASP A 232 -2.95 29.65 -22.70
CA ASP A 232 -3.71 30.77 -23.25
C ASP A 232 -5.16 30.83 -22.74
N GLY A 233 -5.53 29.93 -21.82
CA GLY A 233 -6.89 29.80 -21.31
C GLY A 233 -7.78 28.90 -22.16
N THR A 234 -7.28 28.37 -23.28
CA THR A 234 -8.04 27.52 -24.19
C THR A 234 -7.80 26.05 -23.84
N ALA A 235 -8.89 25.33 -23.52
CA ALA A 235 -8.84 23.88 -23.32
C ALA A 235 -8.98 23.17 -24.67
N SER A 236 -8.03 22.30 -24.99
CA SER A 236 -8.03 21.51 -26.22
C SER A 236 -8.15 20.02 -25.90
N ILE A 237 -9.09 19.32 -26.56
CA ILE A 237 -9.29 17.88 -26.47
C ILE A 237 -8.78 17.25 -27.77
N ASN A 238 -7.54 16.80 -27.76
CA ASN A 238 -6.92 16.12 -28.90
C ASN A 238 -7.17 14.61 -28.82
N PHE A 239 -7.88 14.04 -29.79
CA PHE A 239 -8.18 12.60 -29.87
C PHE A 239 -7.00 11.74 -30.35
N ASP A 240 -5.93 12.34 -30.87
CA ASP A 240 -4.67 11.62 -31.15
C ASP A 240 -3.92 11.29 -29.85
N ASP A 241 -4.24 12.01 -28.75
CA ASP A 241 -3.74 11.70 -27.43
C ASP A 241 -4.61 10.59 -26.80
N VAL A 242 -4.02 9.40 -26.61
CA VAL A 242 -4.70 8.22 -26.06
C VAL A 242 -5.34 8.49 -24.70
N VAL A 243 -4.75 9.33 -23.85
CA VAL A 243 -5.30 9.67 -22.53
C VAL A 243 -6.56 10.50 -22.69
N MET A 244 -6.50 11.58 -23.49
CA MET A 244 -7.67 12.43 -23.76
C MET A 244 -8.78 11.65 -24.46
N ARG A 245 -8.42 10.82 -25.44
CA ARG A 245 -9.39 9.97 -26.16
C ARG A 245 -10.12 9.03 -25.20
N ASN A 246 -9.38 8.40 -24.31
CA ASN A 246 -9.93 7.43 -23.35
C ASN A 246 -10.83 8.09 -22.30
N MET A 247 -10.45 9.26 -21.81
CA MET A 247 -11.21 10.00 -20.80
C MET A 247 -12.42 10.74 -21.34
N THR A 248 -12.50 10.97 -22.66
CA THR A 248 -13.60 11.71 -23.26
C THR A 248 -14.74 10.78 -23.63
N VAL A 249 -15.85 10.88 -22.90
CA VAL A 249 -17.04 10.03 -23.09
C VAL A 249 -18.09 10.70 -23.97
N ILE A 250 -18.09 12.05 -24.04
CA ILE A 250 -18.94 12.84 -24.93
C ILE A 250 -18.11 14.01 -25.47
N LYS A 251 -18.20 14.26 -26.79
CA LYS A 251 -17.58 15.41 -27.45
C LYS A 251 -18.57 16.01 -28.46
N GLU A 252 -18.80 17.31 -28.37
CA GLU A 252 -19.67 18.06 -29.32
C GLU A 252 -21.09 17.44 -29.46
N GLY A 253 -21.62 16.88 -28.37
CA GLY A 253 -22.93 16.22 -28.34
C GLY A 253 -22.93 14.77 -28.75
N GLU A 254 -21.84 14.25 -29.31
CA GLU A 254 -21.69 12.84 -29.71
C GLU A 254 -21.09 11.98 -28.63
N VAL A 255 -21.66 10.77 -28.42
CA VAL A 255 -21.12 9.77 -27.49
C VAL A 255 -19.87 9.14 -28.10
N THR A 256 -18.75 9.29 -27.42
CA THR A 256 -17.44 8.76 -27.86
C THR A 256 -16.99 7.54 -27.05
N PHE A 257 -17.83 7.03 -26.17
CA PHE A 257 -17.64 5.81 -25.39
C PHE A 257 -18.25 4.58 -26.12
N PRO A 258 -17.61 3.39 -26.09
CA PRO A 258 -16.30 3.11 -25.48
C PRO A 258 -15.12 3.66 -26.30
N PRO A 259 -13.98 3.95 -25.66
CA PRO A 259 -12.77 4.33 -26.39
C PRO A 259 -12.22 3.12 -27.17
N PRO A 260 -11.43 3.33 -28.23
CA PRO A 260 -10.71 2.26 -28.89
C PRO A 260 -9.81 1.49 -27.89
N PRO A 261 -9.62 0.19 -28.05
CA PRO A 261 -8.68 -0.58 -27.23
C PRO A 261 -7.29 0.04 -27.29
N ILE A 262 -6.66 0.19 -26.14
CA ILE A 262 -5.28 0.66 -26.05
C ILE A 262 -4.40 -0.54 -26.34
N SER A 263 -3.72 -0.54 -27.50
CA SER A 263 -2.61 -1.46 -27.72
C SER A 263 -1.41 -0.95 -26.90
N VAL A 264 -1.25 -1.45 -25.68
CA VAL A 264 -0.02 -1.23 -24.93
C VAL A 264 1.03 -2.06 -25.64
N SER A 265 1.89 -1.41 -26.44
CA SER A 265 3.15 -2.02 -26.78
C SER A 265 3.81 -2.33 -25.44
N ALA A 266 4.13 -3.60 -25.20
CA ALA A 266 4.97 -3.99 -24.08
C ALA A 266 6.36 -3.39 -24.34
N ALA A 267 6.50 -2.09 -24.08
CA ALA A 267 7.81 -1.50 -23.98
C ALA A 267 8.47 -2.23 -22.80
N PRO A 268 9.65 -2.83 -23.02
CA PRO A 268 10.38 -3.44 -21.93
C PRO A 268 10.48 -2.39 -20.82
N ALA A 269 10.08 -2.76 -19.60
CA ALA A 269 10.26 -1.93 -18.44
C ALA A 269 11.69 -1.39 -18.51
N LYS A 270 11.86 -0.06 -18.53
CA LYS A 270 13.17 0.55 -18.46
C LYS A 270 13.90 -0.19 -17.34
N PRO A 271 15.06 -0.80 -17.56
CA PRO A 271 15.77 -1.47 -16.48
C PRO A 271 15.82 -0.47 -15.33
N ALA A 272 15.31 -0.86 -14.19
CA ALA A 272 15.43 -0.05 -12.98
C ALA A 272 16.89 0.37 -12.93
N ALA A 273 17.15 1.68 -12.90
CA ALA A 273 18.51 2.18 -12.83
C ALA A 273 19.17 1.36 -11.74
N LYS A 274 20.14 0.53 -12.07
CA LYS A 274 20.89 -0.25 -11.09
C LYS A 274 21.35 0.79 -10.08
N ILE A 275 20.73 0.79 -8.92
CA ILE A 275 21.24 1.53 -7.78
C ILE A 275 22.64 0.96 -7.63
N ALA A 276 23.64 1.77 -7.98
CA ALA A 276 25.03 1.37 -7.83
C ALA A 276 25.14 0.85 -6.38
N PRO A 277 25.70 -0.33 -6.14
CA PRO A 277 25.82 -0.85 -4.80
C PRO A 277 26.44 0.27 -3.96
N LYS A 278 25.72 0.68 -2.91
CA LYS A 278 26.25 1.63 -1.94
C LYS A 278 27.58 1.04 -1.52
N ASP A 279 28.65 1.78 -1.83
CA ASP A 279 30.00 1.39 -1.46
C ASP A 279 30.02 1.22 0.07
N THR A 280 29.92 -0.03 0.50
CA THR A 280 29.91 -0.41 1.92
C THR A 280 31.34 -0.54 2.46
N THR A 281 32.35 -0.06 1.70
CA THR A 281 33.68 0.07 2.27
C THR A 281 33.59 0.99 3.49
N PRO A 282 33.98 0.51 4.69
CA PRO A 282 33.99 1.34 5.87
C PRO A 282 34.86 2.57 5.58
N LYS A 283 34.28 3.74 5.47
CA LYS A 283 35.06 4.98 5.40
C LYS A 283 35.96 5.00 6.61
N ALA A 284 37.27 5.06 6.38
CA ALA A 284 38.25 5.22 7.45
C ALA A 284 37.78 6.35 8.38
N PRO A 285 37.83 6.17 9.70
CA PRO A 285 37.30 7.17 10.63
C PRO A 285 37.95 8.51 10.36
N SER A 286 37.13 9.50 10.09
CA SER A 286 37.58 10.84 9.72
C SER A 286 38.47 11.37 10.86
N LYS A 287 39.72 11.68 10.58
CA LYS A 287 40.67 12.26 11.54
C LYS A 287 40.13 13.53 12.24
N LEU A 288 39.17 14.19 11.60
CA LEU A 288 38.44 15.34 12.13
C LEU A 288 37.70 15.03 13.46
N LYS A 289 37.14 13.81 13.61
CA LYS A 289 36.47 13.42 14.87
C LYS A 289 37.43 13.33 16.03
N TYR A 290 38.65 12.86 15.80
CA TYR A 290 39.70 12.78 16.83
C TYR A 290 40.27 14.17 17.18
N VAL A 291 40.39 15.05 16.18
CA VAL A 291 40.81 16.44 16.39
C VAL A 291 39.76 17.21 17.22
N LEU A 292 38.48 17.04 16.89
CA LEU A 292 37.41 17.68 17.66
C LEU A 292 37.31 17.13 19.10
N ALA A 293 37.50 15.83 19.28
CA ALA A 293 37.55 15.23 20.62
C ALA A 293 38.75 15.73 21.42
N ALA A 294 39.96 15.85 20.83
CA ALA A 294 41.14 16.37 21.47
C ALA A 294 40.97 17.85 21.85
N LEU A 295 40.38 18.67 20.98
CA LEU A 295 40.05 20.07 21.26
C LEU A 295 39.01 20.18 22.40
N GLY A 296 38.03 19.32 22.44
CA GLY A 296 37.03 19.25 23.52
C GLY A 296 37.68 18.95 24.87
N VAL A 297 38.57 17.94 24.92
CA VAL A 297 39.31 17.60 26.15
C VAL A 297 40.26 18.73 26.58
N ALA A 298 40.98 19.34 25.65
CA ALA A 298 41.87 20.47 25.95
C ALA A 298 41.07 21.69 26.45
N GLY A 299 39.93 22.00 25.83
CA GLY A 299 39.03 23.06 26.27
C GLY A 299 38.46 22.80 27.66
N PHE A 300 38.03 21.56 27.94
CA PHE A 300 37.57 21.19 29.27
C PHE A 300 38.68 21.30 30.35
N ALA A 301 39.90 20.83 30.05
CA ALA A 301 41.04 20.94 30.96
C ALA A 301 41.39 22.39 31.25
N ALA A 302 41.33 23.27 30.22
CA ALA A 302 41.59 24.71 30.39
C ALA A 302 40.50 25.37 31.27
N VAL A 303 39.22 25.05 31.07
CA VAL A 303 38.14 25.55 31.92
C VAL A 303 38.29 25.00 33.36
N ALA A 304 38.58 23.70 33.52
CA ALA A 304 38.75 23.10 34.83
C ALA A 304 39.92 23.67 35.62
N SER A 305 40.97 24.18 34.96
CA SER A 305 42.14 24.80 35.62
C SER A 305 41.89 26.22 36.15
N VAL A 306 40.83 26.88 35.65
CA VAL A 306 40.51 28.29 36.01
C VAL A 306 39.19 28.39 36.78
N ALA A 307 38.35 27.33 36.72
CA ALA A 307 37.03 27.32 37.35
C ALA A 307 37.13 27.20 38.89
N PRO A 308 36.23 27.86 39.65
CA PRO A 308 36.14 27.69 41.09
C PRO A 308 35.85 26.22 41.46
N PRO A 309 36.34 25.73 42.63
CA PRO A 309 36.12 24.32 43.04
C PRO A 309 34.67 23.88 43.08
N GLU A 310 33.74 24.79 43.31
CA GLU A 310 32.28 24.56 43.34
C GLU A 310 31.68 24.21 41.96
N PHE A 311 32.35 24.58 40.88
CA PHE A 311 31.92 24.29 39.51
C PHE A 311 32.17 22.84 39.10
N LEU A 312 33.06 22.13 39.77
CA LEU A 312 33.44 20.75 39.46
C LEU A 312 32.76 19.73 40.36
N SER A 313 31.89 20.15 41.28
CA SER A 313 31.22 19.30 42.27
C SER A 313 29.75 18.92 41.93
N HIS A 314 29.28 19.23 40.70
CA HIS A 314 27.94 18.87 40.24
C HIS A 314 27.95 17.96 39.02
#